data_a7a42f55e9c443ab769a850ea23ba793
#
_entry.id   a7a42f55e9c443ab769a850ea23ba793
#
_cell.length_a   1.000
_cell.length_b   1.000
_cell.length_c   1.000
_cell.angle_alpha   90.00
_cell.angle_beta   90.00
_cell.angle_gamma   90.00
#
_symmetry.space_group_name_H-M   'P 1'
#
loop_
_entity.id
_entity.type
_entity.pdbx_description
1 polymer ?
#
loop_
_entity_poly.entity_id
_entity_poly.type
_entity_poly.pdbx_seq_one_letter_code
_entity_poly.pdbx_strand_id
1 'polypeptide(L)'
;MDYETYKTVLSLLAGMGTTMFSIFLGFLIFILSSGHRLSNASLFLLATGVVDSVVLAGISVLGLLTSSKESFNPGYATGGGLLFFIALIIVFTIAGLAVKQILEESSWP
;
A
#
# COMPACT_ATOMS: atom_id res chain seq x y z
N MET A 1 5.85 14.61 -19.27
CA MET A 1 6.20 13.19 -19.14
C MET A 1 6.01 12.48 -20.46
N ASP A 2 7.01 11.79 -20.93
CA ASP A 2 6.89 11.04 -22.17
C ASP A 2 6.23 9.66 -21.91
N TYR A 3 5.83 9.00 -22.99
CA TYR A 3 5.10 7.75 -22.89
C TYR A 3 5.94 6.63 -22.26
N GLU A 4 7.23 6.56 -22.57
CA GLU A 4 8.11 5.53 -22.03
C GLU A 4 8.28 5.71 -20.51
N THR A 5 8.46 6.93 -20.04
CA THR A 5 8.51 7.24 -18.60
C THR A 5 7.19 6.91 -17.94
N TYR A 6 6.08 7.27 -18.57
CA TYR A 6 4.74 6.96 -18.07
C TYR A 6 4.53 5.46 -17.88
N LYS A 7 4.87 4.66 -18.90
CA LYS A 7 4.77 3.20 -18.81
C LYS A 7 5.63 2.65 -17.68
N THR A 8 6.86 3.13 -17.56
CA THR A 8 7.78 2.69 -16.52
C THR A 8 7.22 3.00 -15.13
N VAL A 9 6.72 4.22 -14.94
CA VAL A 9 6.14 4.63 -13.66
C VAL A 9 4.94 3.76 -13.31
N LEU A 10 4.02 3.54 -14.25
CA LEU A 10 2.84 2.72 -13.98
C LEU A 10 3.20 1.26 -13.72
N SER A 11 4.19 0.71 -14.43
CA SER A 11 4.66 -0.65 -14.18
C SER A 11 5.25 -0.79 -12.78
N LEU A 12 6.05 0.19 -12.35
CA LEU A 12 6.59 0.21 -10.99
C LEU A 12 5.48 0.34 -9.95
N LEU A 13 4.51 1.22 -10.19
CA LEU A 13 3.39 1.41 -9.26
C LEU A 13 2.54 0.14 -9.15
N ALA A 14 2.31 -0.57 -10.25
CA ALA A 14 1.59 -1.84 -10.22
C ALA A 14 2.31 -2.87 -9.37
N GLY A 15 3.64 -2.99 -9.54
CA GLY A 15 4.47 -3.89 -8.74
C GLY A 15 4.47 -3.50 -7.26
N MET A 16 4.61 -2.21 -6.99
CA MET A 16 4.59 -1.68 -5.62
C MET A 16 3.24 -1.89 -4.95
N GLY A 17 2.14 -1.70 -5.69
CA GLY A 17 0.80 -1.96 -5.16
C GLY A 17 0.62 -3.41 -4.76
N THR A 18 1.08 -4.34 -5.60
CA THR A 18 1.05 -5.77 -5.30
C THR A 18 1.89 -6.10 -4.07
N THR A 19 3.08 -5.51 -3.96
CA THR A 19 3.97 -5.70 -2.82
C THR A 19 3.32 -5.18 -1.54
N MET A 20 2.73 -3.99 -1.58
CA MET A 20 2.04 -3.40 -0.42
C MET A 20 0.85 -4.26 0.00
N PHE A 21 0.08 -4.76 -0.95
CA PHE A 21 -1.01 -5.67 -0.65
C PHE A 21 -0.51 -6.91 0.10
N SER A 22 0.59 -7.50 -0.36
CA SER A 22 1.19 -8.66 0.29
C SER A 22 1.65 -8.34 1.71
N ILE A 23 2.23 -7.16 1.92
CA ILE A 23 2.68 -6.71 3.24
C ILE A 23 1.48 -6.58 4.19
N PHE A 24 0.42 -5.89 3.77
CA PHE A 24 -0.75 -5.71 4.61
C PHE A 24 -1.44 -7.03 4.91
N LEU A 25 -1.57 -7.90 3.91
CA LEU A 25 -2.16 -9.22 4.09
C LEU A 25 -1.32 -10.09 5.02
N GLY A 26 0.01 -10.03 4.88
CA GLY A 26 0.93 -10.74 5.76
C GLY A 26 0.79 -10.29 7.21
N PHE A 27 0.69 -8.99 7.46
CA PHE A 27 0.43 -8.46 8.80
C PHE A 27 -0.88 -8.99 9.36
N LEU A 28 -1.94 -8.96 8.54
CA LEU A 28 -3.25 -9.41 8.98
C LEU A 28 -3.21 -10.90 9.35
N ILE A 29 -2.61 -11.73 8.50
CA ILE A 29 -2.50 -13.18 8.75
C ILE A 29 -1.67 -13.43 10.01
N PHE A 30 -0.54 -12.74 10.16
CA PHE A 30 0.31 -12.87 11.34
C PHE A 30 -0.45 -12.56 12.63
N ILE A 31 -1.21 -11.47 12.62
CA ILE A 31 -1.96 -11.04 13.79
C ILE A 31 -3.07 -12.04 14.13
N LEU A 32 -3.80 -12.51 13.13
CA LEU A 32 -4.85 -13.50 13.33
C LEU A 32 -4.27 -14.83 13.83
N SER A 33 -3.10 -15.23 13.33
CA SER A 33 -2.44 -16.46 13.72
C SER A 33 -1.87 -16.40 15.14
N SER A 34 -1.41 -15.23 15.55
CA SER A 34 -0.81 -15.05 16.89
C SER A 34 -1.83 -14.90 18.00
N GLY A 35 -3.10 -14.74 17.65
CA GLY A 35 -4.15 -14.54 18.65
C GLY A 35 -4.15 -13.16 19.30
N HIS A 36 -3.30 -12.24 18.84
CA HIS A 36 -3.27 -10.90 19.38
C HIS A 36 -4.51 -10.12 18.94
N ARG A 37 -5.02 -9.34 19.86
CA ARG A 37 -6.13 -8.43 19.60
C ARG A 37 -5.60 -7.10 19.13
N LEU A 38 -6.09 -6.65 17.96
CA LEU A 38 -5.79 -5.32 17.48
C LEU A 38 -6.83 -4.33 17.97
N SER A 39 -6.40 -3.10 18.20
CA SER A 39 -7.32 -2.00 18.40
C SER A 39 -8.14 -1.76 17.13
N ASN A 40 -9.32 -1.17 17.29
CA ASN A 40 -10.16 -0.83 16.15
C ASN A 40 -9.43 0.11 15.17
N ALA A 41 -8.60 1.01 15.69
CA ALA A 41 -7.80 1.91 14.86
C ALA A 41 -6.81 1.14 13.98
N SER A 42 -6.13 0.15 14.55
CA SER A 42 -5.17 -0.68 13.80
C SER A 42 -5.86 -1.52 12.73
N LEU A 43 -7.02 -2.10 13.07
CA LEU A 43 -7.82 -2.85 12.10
C LEU A 43 -8.29 -1.96 10.95
N PHE A 44 -8.72 -0.74 11.28
CA PHE A 44 -9.15 0.23 10.27
C PHE A 44 -7.98 0.61 9.34
N LEU A 45 -6.80 0.84 9.91
CA LEU A 45 -5.61 1.16 9.12
C LEU A 45 -5.22 0.01 8.20
N LEU A 46 -5.27 -1.23 8.69
CA LEU A 46 -4.97 -2.40 7.85
C LEU A 46 -5.97 -2.54 6.72
N ALA A 47 -7.25 -2.40 7.02
CA ALA A 47 -8.30 -2.49 6.00
C ALA A 47 -8.12 -1.39 4.95
N THR A 48 -7.84 -0.16 5.38
CA THR A 48 -7.59 0.96 4.50
C THR A 48 -6.37 0.71 3.63
N GLY A 49 -5.30 0.16 4.22
CA GLY A 49 -4.08 -0.19 3.49
C GLY A 49 -4.32 -1.23 2.41
N VAL A 50 -5.09 -2.26 2.73
CA VAL A 50 -5.44 -3.31 1.75
C VAL A 50 -6.23 -2.70 0.59
N VAL A 51 -7.25 -1.91 0.88
CA VAL A 51 -8.06 -1.27 -0.15
C VAL A 51 -7.22 -0.34 -1.00
N ASP A 52 -6.39 0.50 -0.37
CA ASP A 52 -5.50 1.43 -1.06
C ASP A 52 -4.56 0.69 -2.01
N SER A 53 -3.98 -0.42 -1.56
CA SER A 53 -3.04 -1.22 -2.37
C SER A 53 -3.73 -1.84 -3.58
N VAL A 54 -4.94 -2.36 -3.40
CA VAL A 54 -5.73 -2.92 -4.49
C VAL A 54 -6.09 -1.84 -5.51
N VAL A 55 -6.52 -0.68 -5.03
CA VAL A 55 -6.87 0.45 -5.91
C VAL A 55 -5.62 0.94 -6.66
N LEU A 56 -4.49 1.04 -5.98
CA LEU A 56 -3.22 1.44 -6.60
C LEU A 56 -2.83 0.49 -7.72
N ALA A 57 -2.85 -0.80 -7.46
CA ALA A 57 -2.52 -1.80 -8.49
C ALA A 57 -3.52 -1.75 -9.64
N GLY A 58 -4.81 -1.63 -9.34
CA GLY A 58 -5.87 -1.57 -10.33
C GLY A 58 -5.77 -0.34 -11.23
N ILE A 59 -5.55 0.84 -10.64
CA ILE A 59 -5.40 2.08 -11.40
C ILE A 59 -4.16 2.01 -12.30
N SER A 60 -3.06 1.47 -11.78
CA SER A 60 -1.81 1.36 -12.55
C SER A 60 -1.99 0.43 -13.74
N VAL A 61 -2.60 -0.74 -13.54
CA VAL A 61 -2.87 -1.68 -14.63
C VAL A 61 -3.85 -1.07 -15.64
N LEU A 62 -4.91 -0.43 -15.15
CA LEU A 62 -5.90 0.20 -16.02
C LEU A 62 -5.26 1.29 -16.87
N GLY A 63 -4.39 2.12 -16.27
CA GLY A 63 -3.67 3.15 -17.01
C GLY A 63 -2.78 2.56 -18.09
N LEU A 64 -2.11 1.44 -17.82
CA LEU A 64 -1.29 0.76 -18.81
C LEU A 64 -2.14 0.19 -19.96
N LEU A 65 -3.26 -0.44 -19.62
CA LEU A 65 -4.13 -1.07 -20.62
C LEU A 65 -4.84 -0.06 -21.51
N THR A 66 -5.16 1.13 -20.98
CA THR A 66 -5.90 2.15 -21.74
C THR A 66 -5.01 3.19 -22.39
N SER A 67 -3.68 3.10 -22.19
CA SER A 67 -2.75 4.06 -22.76
C SER A 67 -2.18 3.58 -24.07
N SER A 68 -1.85 4.54 -24.96
CA SER A 68 -1.12 4.29 -26.17
C SER A 68 -0.04 5.36 -26.33
N LYS A 69 0.94 5.11 -27.20
CA LYS A 69 2.00 6.08 -27.46
C LYS A 69 1.45 7.43 -27.87
N GLU A 70 0.31 7.45 -28.54
CA GLU A 70 -0.30 8.66 -29.06
C GLU A 70 -1.26 9.32 -28.09
N SER A 71 -1.75 8.57 -27.10
CA SER A 71 -2.75 9.07 -26.15
C SER A 71 -2.61 8.36 -24.82
N PHE A 72 -2.18 9.10 -23.80
CA PHE A 72 -2.11 8.61 -22.43
C PHE A 72 -2.43 9.75 -21.47
N ASN A 73 -2.95 9.38 -20.32
CA ASN A 73 -3.34 10.35 -19.28
C ASN A 73 -2.36 10.28 -18.12
N PRO A 74 -1.50 11.30 -17.96
CA PRO A 74 -0.55 11.34 -16.83
C PRO A 74 -1.21 11.32 -15.45
N GLY A 75 -2.52 11.62 -15.39
CA GLY A 75 -3.28 11.56 -14.15
C GLY A 75 -3.22 10.21 -13.46
N TYR A 76 -3.13 9.12 -14.22
CA TYR A 76 -2.98 7.79 -13.62
C TYR A 76 -1.67 7.66 -12.85
N ALA A 77 -0.58 8.20 -13.38
CA ALA A 77 0.71 8.17 -12.70
C ALA A 77 0.68 9.04 -11.44
N THR A 78 0.08 10.23 -11.52
CA THR A 78 -0.04 11.13 -10.37
C THR A 78 -0.93 10.52 -9.28
N GLY A 79 -2.10 10.01 -9.67
CA GLY A 79 -3.02 9.36 -8.73
C GLY A 79 -2.41 8.13 -8.09
N GLY A 80 -1.73 7.31 -8.88
CA GLY A 80 -1.03 6.13 -8.36
C GLY A 80 0.08 6.51 -7.39
N GLY A 81 0.84 7.56 -7.69
CA GLY A 81 1.88 8.06 -6.79
C GLY A 81 1.32 8.53 -5.45
N LEU A 82 0.18 9.22 -5.48
CA LEU A 82 -0.49 9.66 -4.25
C LEU A 82 -0.96 8.45 -3.42
N LEU A 83 -1.56 7.46 -4.07
CA LEU A 83 -2.02 6.24 -3.39
C LEU A 83 -0.84 5.48 -2.79
N PHE A 84 0.28 5.40 -3.50
CA PHE A 84 1.48 4.76 -2.98
C PHE A 84 2.01 5.50 -1.74
N PHE A 85 2.02 6.83 -1.78
CA PHE A 85 2.45 7.64 -0.65
C PHE A 85 1.56 7.41 0.57
N ILE A 86 0.24 7.35 0.36
CA ILE A 86 -0.72 7.05 1.44
C ILE A 86 -0.44 5.65 2.02
N ALA A 87 -0.19 4.66 1.16
CA ALA A 87 0.14 3.31 1.60
C ALA A 87 1.40 3.28 2.46
N LEU A 88 2.43 4.04 2.08
CA LEU A 88 3.66 4.15 2.88
C LEU A 88 3.39 4.74 4.25
N ILE A 89 2.58 5.80 4.32
CA ILE A 89 2.21 6.41 5.60
C ILE A 89 1.50 5.38 6.48
N ILE A 90 0.59 4.61 5.92
CA ILE A 90 -0.14 3.58 6.66
C ILE A 90 0.82 2.51 7.16
N VAL A 91 1.74 2.02 6.33
CA VAL A 91 2.74 1.02 6.72
C VAL A 91 3.58 1.52 7.89
N PHE A 92 4.11 2.73 7.79
CA PHE A 92 4.94 3.29 8.85
C PHE A 92 4.15 3.50 10.14
N THR A 93 2.89 3.92 10.04
CA THR A 93 2.03 4.10 11.20
C THR A 93 1.78 2.77 11.91
N ILE A 94 1.46 1.72 11.14
CA ILE A 94 1.23 0.38 11.71
C ILE A 94 2.51 -0.15 12.34
N ALA A 95 3.66 0.00 11.67
CA ALA A 95 4.94 -0.43 12.19
C ALA A 95 5.29 0.31 13.48
N GLY A 96 5.04 1.61 13.53
CA GLY A 96 5.25 2.40 14.74
C GLY A 96 4.39 1.94 15.91
N LEU A 97 3.11 1.66 15.65
CA LEU A 97 2.20 1.15 16.68
C LEU A 97 2.65 -0.23 17.18
N ALA A 98 3.11 -1.09 16.27
CA ALA A 98 3.60 -2.42 16.63
C ALA A 98 4.86 -2.32 17.50
N VAL A 99 5.80 -1.46 17.12
CA VAL A 99 7.02 -1.24 17.90
C VAL A 99 6.67 -0.69 19.29
N LYS A 100 5.76 0.28 19.35
CA LYS A 100 5.31 0.84 20.62
C LYS A 100 4.74 -0.24 21.54
N GLN A 101 3.90 -1.12 21.00
CA GLN A 101 3.31 -2.21 21.76
C GLN A 101 4.38 -3.17 22.30
N ILE A 102 5.34 -3.54 21.46
CA ILE A 102 6.45 -4.41 21.86
C ILE A 102 7.26 -3.77 22.97
N LEU A 103 7.57 -2.48 22.84
CA LEU A 103 8.33 -1.76 23.85
C LEU A 103 7.58 -1.68 25.18
N GLU A 104 6.27 -1.46 25.14
CA GLU A 104 5.46 -1.45 26.36
C GLU A 104 5.45 -2.82 27.03
N GLU A 105 5.37 -3.91 26.28
CA GLU A 105 5.40 -5.26 26.81
C GLU A 105 6.78 -5.63 27.36
N SER A 106 7.87 -5.15 26.72
CA SER A 106 9.23 -5.48 27.12
C SER A 106 9.79 -4.59 28.21
N SER A 107 9.12 -3.50 28.57
CA SER A 107 9.59 -2.57 29.59
C SER A 107 9.35 -3.05 31.02
N TRP A 108 8.84 -4.23 31.18
CA TRP A 108 8.52 -4.77 32.52
C TRP A 108 9.78 -5.26 33.23
N PRO A 109 9.98 -4.84 34.43
CA PRO A 109 11.02 -5.43 35.29
C PRO A 109 10.67 -6.88 35.67
#